data_5b4cc103047c3b1e057a8cd4d53e2987
#
_entry.id   5b4cc103047c3b1e057a8cd4d53e2987
#
_cell.length_a   1.000
_cell.length_b   1.000
_cell.length_c   1.000
_cell.angle_alpha   90.00
_cell.angle_beta   90.00
_cell.angle_gamma   90.00
#
_symmetry.space_group_name_H-M   'P 1'
#
loop_
_entity.id
_entity.type
_entity.pdbx_description
1 polymer ?
#
loop_
_entity_poly.entity_id
_entity_poly.type
_entity_poly.pdbx_seq_one_letter_code
_entity_poly.pdbx_strand_id
1 'polypeptide(L)'
;MRQKWWTLLFVICISLLLTACQGNRAATPLSPVEAANLAAEWATTELAVVNGGFYEEGEYETFLYKGMNYRYLASHIDSKKKLTAELRKTMTKKGAKRFMKDNGIISYKKRMAQPEAEFVSELMWNVATVKEVKAKKSKMVMELTVPIGETRTAEKMKFTYVYKKRHGWRIDKVEK
;
A
#
# COMPACT_ATOMS: atom_id res chain seq x y z
N MET A 1 -25.63 -26.42 -48.79
CA MET A 1 -24.87 -25.20 -48.35
C MET A 1 -25.55 -24.36 -47.29
N ARG A 2 -26.85 -24.46 -46.99
CA ARG A 2 -27.57 -23.66 -45.97
C ARG A 2 -27.28 -24.07 -44.51
N GLN A 3 -26.90 -25.31 -44.26
CA GLN A 3 -26.69 -25.86 -42.92
C GLN A 3 -25.41 -25.38 -42.24
N LYS A 4 -24.34 -25.02 -42.97
CA LYS A 4 -23.06 -24.51 -42.43
C LYS A 4 -23.15 -23.08 -41.90
N TRP A 5 -24.11 -22.28 -42.36
CA TRP A 5 -24.29 -20.91 -41.91
C TRP A 5 -24.99 -20.80 -40.55
N TRP A 6 -25.83 -21.75 -40.22
CA TRP A 6 -26.54 -21.79 -38.93
C TRP A 6 -25.58 -22.18 -37.78
N THR A 7 -24.65 -23.09 -38.04
CA THR A 7 -23.61 -23.45 -37.04
C THR A 7 -22.65 -22.28 -36.75
N LEU A 8 -22.30 -21.50 -37.76
CA LEU A 8 -21.43 -20.33 -37.62
C LEU A 8 -22.14 -19.18 -36.80
N LEU A 9 -23.41 -18.94 -37.04
CA LEU A 9 -24.22 -17.99 -36.30
C LEU A 9 -24.38 -18.39 -34.82
N PHE A 10 -24.53 -19.68 -34.54
CA PHE A 10 -24.67 -20.20 -33.17
C PHE A 10 -23.37 -20.06 -32.36
N VAL A 11 -22.20 -20.28 -32.97
CA VAL A 11 -20.90 -20.13 -32.34
C VAL A 11 -20.59 -18.64 -32.04
N ILE A 12 -20.98 -17.70 -32.91
CA ILE A 12 -20.77 -16.26 -32.70
C ILE A 12 -21.67 -15.76 -31.58
N CYS A 13 -22.91 -16.23 -31.43
CA CYS A 13 -23.79 -15.86 -30.33
C CYS A 13 -23.30 -16.34 -28.98
N ILE A 14 -22.69 -17.52 -28.87
CA ILE A 14 -22.14 -18.05 -27.61
C ILE A 14 -20.89 -17.28 -27.18
N SER A 15 -20.04 -16.86 -28.13
CA SER A 15 -18.85 -16.06 -27.82
C SER A 15 -19.18 -14.65 -27.31
N LEU A 16 -20.32 -14.06 -27.73
CA LEU A 16 -20.80 -12.75 -27.26
C LEU A 16 -21.41 -12.79 -25.85
N LEU A 17 -21.90 -13.94 -25.39
CA LEU A 17 -22.46 -14.08 -24.04
C LEU A 17 -21.38 -14.21 -22.96
N LEU A 18 -20.16 -14.61 -23.30
CA LEU A 18 -19.05 -14.72 -22.33
C LEU A 18 -18.36 -13.39 -22.01
N THR A 19 -18.57 -12.36 -22.82
CA THR A 19 -18.00 -11.01 -22.58
C THR A 19 -18.88 -10.09 -21.72
N ALA A 20 -20.12 -10.47 -21.43
CA ALA A 20 -21.08 -9.64 -20.69
C ALA A 20 -20.95 -9.71 -19.15
N CYS A 21 -20.09 -10.56 -18.58
CA CYS A 21 -19.94 -10.71 -17.12
C CYS A 21 -18.82 -9.86 -16.48
N GLN A 22 -18.29 -8.84 -17.14
CA GLN A 22 -17.41 -7.85 -16.49
C GLN A 22 -18.17 -6.68 -15.85
N GLY A 23 -19.47 -6.83 -15.64
CA GLY A 23 -20.35 -5.87 -14.99
C GLY A 23 -20.17 -5.87 -13.47
N ASN A 24 -19.73 -4.74 -12.92
CA ASN A 24 -19.87 -4.33 -11.50
C ASN A 24 -19.57 -5.41 -10.45
N ARG A 25 -18.31 -5.83 -10.32
CA ARG A 25 -17.90 -6.47 -9.07
C ARG A 25 -18.08 -5.48 -7.94
N ALA A 26 -19.13 -5.67 -7.16
CA ALA A 26 -19.28 -5.02 -5.87
C ALA A 26 -17.99 -5.28 -5.09
N ALA A 27 -17.54 -4.28 -4.31
CA ALA A 27 -16.39 -4.49 -3.44
C ALA A 27 -16.68 -5.67 -2.52
N THR A 28 -15.90 -6.75 -2.62
CA THR A 28 -15.92 -7.79 -1.60
C THR A 28 -15.56 -7.13 -0.28
N PRO A 29 -16.33 -7.36 0.81
CA PRO A 29 -15.98 -6.82 2.13
C PRO A 29 -14.55 -7.21 2.49
N LEU A 30 -13.78 -6.26 3.03
CA LEU A 30 -12.44 -6.54 3.54
C LEU A 30 -12.57 -7.34 4.85
N SER A 31 -12.05 -8.54 4.89
CA SER A 31 -12.02 -9.34 6.11
C SER A 31 -10.97 -8.82 7.10
N PRO A 32 -11.12 -9.09 8.41
CA PRO A 32 -10.10 -8.75 9.41
C PRO A 32 -8.71 -9.31 9.07
N VAL A 33 -8.64 -10.54 8.57
CA VAL A 33 -7.38 -11.18 8.18
C VAL A 33 -6.71 -10.45 7.00
N GLU A 34 -7.48 -10.14 5.95
CA GLU A 34 -6.95 -9.38 4.81
C GLU A 34 -6.51 -7.97 5.21
N ALA A 35 -7.23 -7.34 6.14
CA ALA A 35 -6.86 -6.03 6.69
C ALA A 35 -5.54 -6.08 7.46
N ALA A 36 -5.36 -7.10 8.32
CA ALA A 36 -4.11 -7.32 9.06
C ALA A 36 -2.93 -7.59 8.11
N ASN A 37 -3.11 -8.44 7.11
CA ASN A 37 -2.07 -8.74 6.11
C ASN A 37 -1.67 -7.49 5.34
N LEU A 38 -2.63 -6.69 4.88
CA LEU A 38 -2.35 -5.44 4.16
C LEU A 38 -1.65 -4.41 5.06
N ALA A 39 -1.96 -4.38 6.35
CA ALA A 39 -1.28 -3.52 7.32
C ALA A 39 0.16 -4.00 7.59
N ALA A 40 0.40 -5.31 7.68
CA ALA A 40 1.74 -5.88 7.84
C ALA A 40 2.63 -5.61 6.62
N GLU A 41 2.09 -5.78 5.40
CA GLU A 41 2.79 -5.42 4.15
C GLU A 41 3.12 -3.91 4.11
N TRP A 42 2.18 -3.06 4.54
CA TRP A 42 2.41 -1.63 4.66
C TRP A 42 3.52 -1.33 5.66
N ALA A 43 3.53 -1.95 6.84
CA ALA A 43 4.54 -1.75 7.86
C ALA A 43 5.95 -2.13 7.38
N THR A 44 6.07 -3.23 6.64
CA THR A 44 7.33 -3.62 5.98
C THR A 44 7.80 -2.56 4.99
N THR A 45 6.88 -2.04 4.18
CA THR A 45 7.18 -0.97 3.21
C THR A 45 7.53 0.34 3.94
N GLU A 46 6.79 0.70 5.00
CA GLU A 46 7.08 1.87 5.84
C GLU A 46 8.49 1.78 6.39
N LEU A 47 8.82 0.67 7.07
CA LEU A 47 10.14 0.46 7.68
C LEU A 47 11.27 0.54 6.65
N ALA A 48 11.10 -0.09 5.49
CA ALA A 48 12.09 -0.02 4.42
C ALA A 48 12.30 1.43 3.94
N VAL A 49 11.21 2.16 3.66
CA VAL A 49 11.31 3.53 3.14
C VAL A 49 11.86 4.50 4.18
N VAL A 50 11.40 4.42 5.44
CA VAL A 50 11.90 5.33 6.50
C VAL A 50 13.36 5.04 6.89
N ASN A 51 13.90 3.89 6.50
CA ASN A 51 15.33 3.57 6.57
C ASN A 51 16.08 3.83 5.25
N GLY A 52 15.48 4.58 4.33
CA GLY A 52 16.12 5.02 3.07
C GLY A 52 15.98 4.03 1.92
N GLY A 53 15.32 2.90 2.13
CA GLY A 53 15.31 1.76 1.25
C GLY A 53 16.48 0.81 1.58
N PHE A 54 16.58 -0.28 0.85
CA PHE A 54 17.71 -1.19 0.95
C PHE A 54 18.83 -0.66 0.04
N TYR A 55 19.85 -0.06 0.63
CA TYR A 55 21.02 0.46 -0.10
C TYR A 55 21.88 -0.67 -0.63
N GLU A 56 22.31 -0.53 -1.86
CA GLU A 56 23.45 -1.28 -2.38
C GLU A 56 24.76 -0.62 -1.96
N GLU A 57 25.88 -1.31 -2.13
CA GLU A 57 27.18 -0.76 -1.79
C GLU A 57 27.46 0.56 -2.52
N GLY A 58 27.83 1.60 -1.78
CA GLY A 58 28.10 2.94 -2.32
C GLY A 58 26.88 3.82 -2.59
N GLU A 59 25.66 3.35 -2.35
CA GLU A 59 24.45 4.16 -2.58
C GLU A 59 24.13 5.17 -1.45
N TYR A 60 24.64 4.93 -0.23
CA TYR A 60 24.36 5.78 0.91
C TYR A 60 25.04 7.13 0.77
N GLU A 61 24.25 8.20 0.63
CA GLU A 61 24.72 9.57 0.45
C GLU A 61 23.85 10.53 1.27
N THR A 62 24.50 11.39 2.07
CA THR A 62 23.83 12.39 2.90
C THR A 62 24.17 13.81 2.47
N PHE A 63 23.33 14.76 2.87
CA PHE A 63 23.53 16.19 2.66
C PHE A 63 22.79 17.03 3.69
N LEU A 64 23.29 18.25 3.92
CA LEU A 64 22.62 19.20 4.80
C LEU A 64 21.55 19.99 4.03
N TYR A 65 20.29 19.98 4.53
CA TYR A 65 19.21 20.74 3.98
C TYR A 65 18.42 21.44 5.07
N LYS A 66 18.36 22.78 5.03
CA LYS A 66 17.68 23.62 6.04
C LYS A 66 18.09 23.31 7.48
N GLY A 67 19.35 23.03 7.73
CA GLY A 67 19.88 22.73 9.06
C GLY A 67 19.65 21.31 9.56
N MET A 68 19.12 20.41 8.76
CA MET A 68 18.93 18.99 9.06
C MET A 68 19.70 18.11 8.09
N ASN A 69 20.22 17.00 8.56
CA ASN A 69 20.77 15.97 7.70
C ASN A 69 19.66 15.23 6.98
N TYR A 70 19.83 15.08 5.68
CA TYR A 70 19.01 14.28 4.80
C TYR A 70 19.85 13.20 4.16
N ARG A 71 19.23 12.06 3.83
CA ARG A 71 19.83 11.03 2.99
C ARG A 71 18.99 10.83 1.73
N TYR A 72 19.65 10.59 0.60
CA TYR A 72 18.93 10.18 -0.61
C TYR A 72 18.35 8.78 -0.39
N LEU A 73 17.21 8.51 -1.01
CA LEU A 73 16.66 7.16 -1.03
C LEU A 73 17.46 6.28 -2.01
N ALA A 74 17.52 4.98 -1.71
CA ALA A 74 18.16 3.97 -2.54
C ALA A 74 17.66 4.00 -4.00
N SER A 75 18.48 3.61 -4.95
CA SER A 75 18.28 3.79 -6.40
C SER A 75 16.93 3.24 -6.90
N HIS A 76 16.42 2.16 -6.31
CA HIS A 76 15.15 1.54 -6.70
C HIS A 76 13.93 2.38 -6.30
N ILE A 77 14.05 3.35 -5.36
CA ILE A 77 12.98 4.27 -4.92
C ILE A 77 13.40 5.74 -4.95
N ASP A 78 14.49 6.09 -5.59
CA ASP A 78 15.11 7.43 -5.62
C ASP A 78 14.33 8.48 -6.40
N SER A 79 13.30 8.12 -7.13
CA SER A 79 12.46 9.06 -7.87
C SER A 79 11.01 9.04 -7.39
N LYS A 80 10.32 10.18 -7.53
CA LYS A 80 8.90 10.27 -7.16
C LYS A 80 8.04 9.20 -7.83
N LYS A 81 8.35 8.82 -9.07
CA LYS A 81 7.65 7.76 -9.79
C LYS A 81 7.88 6.41 -9.12
N LYS A 82 9.13 6.04 -8.86
CA LYS A 82 9.52 4.76 -8.24
C LYS A 82 8.96 4.66 -6.82
N LEU A 83 9.20 5.67 -5.97
CA LEU A 83 8.69 5.70 -4.60
C LEU A 83 7.16 5.63 -4.55
N THR A 84 6.47 6.41 -5.42
CA THR A 84 5.00 6.32 -5.49
C THR A 84 4.54 4.93 -5.92
N ALA A 85 5.24 4.27 -6.85
CA ALA A 85 4.90 2.92 -7.27
C ALA A 85 5.05 1.92 -6.12
N GLU A 86 6.14 2.02 -5.35
CA GLU A 86 6.38 1.19 -4.17
C GLU A 86 5.27 1.36 -3.12
N LEU A 87 5.03 2.58 -2.67
CA LEU A 87 3.99 2.88 -1.69
C LEU A 87 2.59 2.46 -2.15
N ARG A 88 2.32 2.49 -3.46
CA ARG A 88 1.02 2.10 -4.02
C ARG A 88 0.77 0.60 -4.09
N LYS A 89 1.73 -0.21 -3.76
CA LYS A 89 1.49 -1.65 -3.56
C LYS A 89 0.47 -1.88 -2.44
N THR A 90 0.52 -1.09 -1.37
CA THR A 90 -0.36 -1.19 -0.21
C THR A 90 -1.29 0.02 -0.03
N MET A 91 -0.91 1.20 -0.53
CA MET A 91 -1.61 2.46 -0.27
C MET A 91 -2.40 2.99 -1.47
N THR A 92 -3.39 3.86 -1.20
CA THR A 92 -3.99 4.72 -2.23
C THR A 92 -2.99 5.78 -2.69
N LYS A 93 -3.22 6.39 -3.86
CA LYS A 93 -2.41 7.55 -4.31
C LYS A 93 -2.41 8.70 -3.28
N LYS A 94 -3.55 8.91 -2.61
CA LYS A 94 -3.68 9.94 -1.56
C LYS A 94 -2.92 9.54 -0.30
N GLY A 95 -3.01 8.27 0.11
CA GLY A 95 -2.25 7.72 1.24
C GLY A 95 -0.75 7.84 1.01
N ALA A 96 -0.24 7.42 -0.15
CA ALA A 96 1.17 7.53 -0.50
C ALA A 96 1.68 8.99 -0.48
N LYS A 97 0.87 9.95 -0.98
CA LYS A 97 1.23 11.37 -0.91
C LYS A 97 1.29 11.88 0.54
N ARG A 98 0.36 11.44 1.38
CA ARG A 98 0.35 11.79 2.81
C ARG A 98 1.57 11.20 3.50
N PHE A 99 1.83 9.92 3.32
CA PHE A 99 3.01 9.23 3.86
C PHE A 99 4.30 9.99 3.55
N MET A 100 4.54 10.34 2.29
CA MET A 100 5.73 11.11 1.91
C MET A 100 5.80 12.46 2.63
N LYS A 101 4.67 13.16 2.79
CA LYS A 101 4.61 14.45 3.49
C LYS A 101 4.90 14.28 4.99
N ASP A 102 4.26 13.31 5.64
CA ASP A 102 4.33 13.11 7.08
C ASP A 102 5.73 12.63 7.52
N ASN A 103 6.45 11.92 6.63
CA ASN A 103 7.84 11.50 6.84
C ASN A 103 8.88 12.51 6.31
N GLY A 104 8.48 13.72 5.96
CA GLY A 104 9.41 14.76 5.51
C GLY A 104 10.15 14.43 4.21
N ILE A 105 9.62 13.52 3.40
CA ILE A 105 10.28 13.10 2.15
C ILE A 105 10.16 14.21 1.11
N ILE A 106 11.30 14.64 0.60
CA ILE A 106 11.43 15.75 -0.36
C ILE A 106 12.01 15.28 -1.69
N SER A 107 11.86 16.10 -2.72
CA SER A 107 12.65 15.97 -3.95
C SER A 107 13.78 17.00 -3.91
N TYR A 108 15.02 16.54 -3.94
CA TYR A 108 16.20 17.38 -3.96
C TYR A 108 17.12 16.94 -5.10
N LYS A 109 17.59 17.88 -5.92
CA LYS A 109 18.41 17.60 -7.12
C LYS A 109 17.87 16.44 -7.99
N LYS A 110 16.54 16.38 -8.18
CA LYS A 110 15.81 15.36 -8.95
C LYS A 110 15.79 13.96 -8.33
N ARG A 111 16.36 13.77 -7.15
CA ARG A 111 16.28 12.52 -6.36
C ARG A 111 15.33 12.72 -5.18
N MET A 112 14.74 11.63 -4.71
CA MET A 112 13.97 11.63 -3.45
C MET A 112 14.93 11.49 -2.29
N ALA A 113 14.64 12.20 -1.21
CA ALA A 113 15.45 12.21 0.00
C ALA A 113 14.54 12.37 1.23
N GLN A 114 15.01 11.92 2.38
CA GLN A 114 14.33 12.02 3.66
C GLN A 114 15.26 12.47 4.77
N PRO A 115 14.74 12.98 5.90
CA PRO A 115 15.55 13.20 7.09
C PRO A 115 16.32 11.95 7.46
N GLU A 116 17.58 12.11 7.82
CA GLU A 116 18.43 10.99 8.27
C GLU A 116 17.98 10.56 9.67
N ALA A 117 17.45 9.35 9.76
CA ALA A 117 17.06 8.72 11.01
C ALA A 117 17.07 7.21 10.83
N GLU A 118 17.37 6.47 11.88
CA GLU A 118 17.24 5.02 11.91
C GLU A 118 16.01 4.64 12.70
N PHE A 119 15.21 3.76 12.14
CA PHE A 119 14.01 3.24 12.76
C PHE A 119 14.11 1.73 12.90
N VAL A 120 13.82 1.26 14.11
CA VAL A 120 13.62 -0.16 14.42
C VAL A 120 12.18 -0.33 14.85
N SER A 121 11.56 -1.43 14.48
CA SER A 121 10.20 -1.76 14.89
C SER A 121 10.17 -3.13 15.53
N GLU A 122 9.66 -3.19 16.74
CA GLU A 122 9.40 -4.43 17.49
C GLU A 122 7.93 -4.86 17.39
N LEU A 123 7.15 -4.25 16.50
CA LEU A 123 5.74 -4.52 16.32
C LEU A 123 5.51 -5.91 15.71
N MET A 124 4.76 -6.75 16.42
CA MET A 124 4.47 -8.13 16.03
C MET A 124 3.20 -8.23 15.18
N TRP A 125 3.32 -7.87 13.91
CA TRP A 125 2.18 -7.81 12.97
C TRP A 125 1.49 -9.16 12.72
N ASN A 126 2.21 -10.28 12.86
CA ASN A 126 1.70 -11.64 12.67
C ASN A 126 0.67 -12.07 13.72
N VAL A 127 0.66 -11.41 14.88
CA VAL A 127 -0.28 -11.66 15.99
C VAL A 127 -1.16 -10.44 16.29
N ALA A 128 -1.20 -9.48 15.38
CA ALA A 128 -2.07 -8.32 15.50
C ALA A 128 -3.56 -8.72 15.55
N THR A 129 -4.32 -8.10 16.44
CA THR A 129 -5.77 -8.26 16.48
C THR A 129 -6.48 -7.10 15.79
N VAL A 130 -7.61 -7.39 15.16
CA VAL A 130 -8.34 -6.42 14.33
C VAL A 130 -9.76 -6.26 14.85
N LYS A 131 -10.17 -5.01 15.06
CA LYS A 131 -11.54 -4.62 15.38
C LYS A 131 -12.10 -3.70 14.31
N GLU A 132 -13.24 -4.05 13.75
CA GLU A 132 -13.96 -3.16 12.86
C GLU A 132 -14.54 -1.98 13.64
N VAL A 133 -14.26 -0.75 13.18
CA VAL A 133 -14.79 0.48 13.78
C VAL A 133 -15.94 1.03 12.94
N LYS A 134 -15.80 1.00 11.60
CA LYS A 134 -16.79 1.52 10.67
C LYS A 134 -16.68 0.86 9.31
N ALA A 135 -17.79 0.34 8.81
CA ALA A 135 -17.90 -0.22 7.46
C ALA A 135 -18.81 0.63 6.57
N LYS A 136 -18.37 0.84 5.35
CA LYS A 136 -19.15 1.34 4.22
C LYS A 136 -18.77 0.53 2.98
N LYS A 137 -19.63 0.51 1.95
CA LYS A 137 -19.45 -0.30 0.74
C LYS A 137 -18.04 -0.27 0.10
N SER A 138 -17.34 0.85 0.18
CA SER A 138 -16.00 1.03 -0.44
C SER A 138 -14.96 1.64 0.50
N LYS A 139 -15.28 1.76 1.78
CA LYS A 139 -14.39 2.33 2.80
C LYS A 139 -14.63 1.64 4.13
N MET A 140 -13.55 1.14 4.75
CA MET A 140 -13.59 0.54 6.07
C MET A 140 -12.57 1.23 6.98
N VAL A 141 -12.91 1.35 8.25
CA VAL A 141 -11.99 1.79 9.30
C VAL A 141 -11.86 0.65 10.28
N MET A 142 -10.65 0.19 10.48
CA MET A 142 -10.33 -0.87 11.42
C MET A 142 -9.27 -0.39 12.41
N GLU A 143 -9.42 -0.78 13.66
CA GLU A 143 -8.43 -0.58 14.70
C GLU A 143 -7.64 -1.87 14.85
N LEU A 144 -6.32 -1.78 14.69
CA LEU A 144 -5.40 -2.87 14.91
C LEU A 144 -4.69 -2.65 16.22
N THR A 145 -4.64 -3.70 17.04
CA THR A 145 -3.83 -3.75 18.26
C THR A 145 -2.65 -4.67 17.97
N VAL A 146 -1.45 -4.11 17.92
CA VAL A 146 -0.22 -4.80 17.51
C VAL A 146 0.70 -4.92 18.72
N PRO A 147 1.00 -6.14 19.23
CA PRO A 147 1.92 -6.34 20.33
C PRO A 147 3.33 -5.82 20.01
N ILE A 148 4.06 -5.40 21.06
CA ILE A 148 5.43 -4.91 20.98
C ILE A 148 6.36 -5.96 21.58
N GLY A 149 7.10 -6.69 20.74
CA GLY A 149 8.03 -7.73 21.14
C GLY A 149 7.40 -8.71 22.13
N GLU A 150 8.18 -9.21 23.07
CA GLU A 150 7.73 -10.09 24.14
C GLU A 150 7.14 -9.34 25.36
N THR A 151 6.85 -8.04 25.21
CA THR A 151 6.30 -7.21 26.28
C THR A 151 4.78 -7.45 26.44
N ARG A 152 4.20 -6.94 27.56
CA ARG A 152 2.74 -6.93 27.76
C ARG A 152 2.07 -5.69 27.16
N THR A 153 2.82 -4.91 26.36
CA THR A 153 2.32 -3.68 25.75
C THR A 153 1.93 -3.91 24.30
N ALA A 154 1.05 -3.07 23.79
CA ALA A 154 0.63 -3.12 22.40
C ALA A 154 0.36 -1.69 21.88
N GLU A 155 0.60 -1.46 20.61
CA GLU A 155 0.27 -0.23 19.93
C GLU A 155 -1.11 -0.34 19.25
N LYS A 156 -1.95 0.69 19.40
CA LYS A 156 -3.25 0.75 18.75
C LYS A 156 -3.20 1.73 17.60
N MET A 157 -3.51 1.25 16.41
CA MET A 157 -3.49 2.05 15.20
C MET A 157 -4.82 1.94 14.47
N LYS A 158 -5.31 3.06 13.92
CA LYS A 158 -6.51 3.08 13.06
C LYS A 158 -6.12 3.15 11.60
N PHE A 159 -6.55 2.14 10.87
CA PHE A 159 -6.37 2.06 9.43
C PHE A 159 -7.66 2.40 8.70
N THR A 160 -7.58 3.33 7.77
CA THR A 160 -8.65 3.57 6.80
C THR A 160 -8.32 2.87 5.51
N TYR A 161 -9.11 1.87 5.15
CA TYR A 161 -9.02 1.14 3.88
C TYR A 161 -10.05 1.68 2.89
N VAL A 162 -9.66 1.77 1.62
CA VAL A 162 -10.53 2.21 0.53
C VAL A 162 -10.42 1.22 -0.64
N TYR A 163 -11.56 0.75 -1.10
CA TYR A 163 -11.63 -0.12 -2.27
C TYR A 163 -11.44 0.67 -3.57
N LYS A 164 -10.58 0.17 -4.44
CA LYS A 164 -10.33 0.70 -5.77
C LYS A 164 -10.60 -0.37 -6.82
N LYS A 165 -11.54 -0.12 -7.73
CA LYS A 165 -12.03 -1.10 -8.71
C LYS A 165 -10.93 -1.90 -9.44
N ARG A 166 -9.77 -1.27 -9.73
CA ARG A 166 -8.63 -1.89 -10.42
C ARG A 166 -7.54 -2.45 -9.50
N HIS A 167 -7.56 -2.12 -8.22
CA HIS A 167 -6.45 -2.39 -7.30
C HIS A 167 -6.87 -3.12 -6.03
N GLY A 168 -8.17 -3.36 -5.82
CA GLY A 168 -8.69 -3.92 -4.58
C GLY A 168 -8.61 -2.92 -3.41
N TRP A 169 -8.60 -3.45 -2.21
CA TRP A 169 -8.45 -2.66 -1.00
C TRP A 169 -7.05 -2.07 -0.88
N ARG A 170 -6.97 -0.82 -0.43
CA ARG A 170 -5.72 -0.09 -0.21
C ARG A 170 -5.85 0.80 1.01
N ILE A 171 -4.77 0.99 1.75
CA ILE A 171 -4.68 1.89 2.90
C ILE A 171 -4.69 3.34 2.40
N ASP A 172 -5.64 4.13 2.90
CA ASP A 172 -5.73 5.56 2.59
C ASP A 172 -5.15 6.41 3.71
N LYS A 173 -5.27 5.97 4.99
CA LYS A 173 -4.77 6.68 6.16
C LYS A 173 -4.39 5.68 7.25
N VAL A 174 -3.32 5.98 7.96
CA VAL A 174 -2.93 5.37 9.24
C VAL A 174 -2.90 6.46 10.28
N GLU A 175 -3.43 6.18 11.46
CA GLU A 175 -3.44 7.04 12.65
C GLU A 175 -2.87 6.21 13.79
N LYS A 176 -1.73 6.63 14.30
CA LYS A 176 -1.04 6.09 15.48
C LYS A 176 -1.46 6.85 16.71
#